data_b69f61de12ac0181765253bb90411541
#
_entry.id   b69f61de12ac0181765253bb90411541
#
_cell.length_a   1.000
_cell.length_b   1.000
_cell.length_c   1.000
_cell.angle_alpha   90.00
_cell.angle_beta   90.00
_cell.angle_gamma   90.00
#
_symmetry.space_group_name_H-M   'P 1'
#
loop_
_entity.id
_entity.type
_entity.pdbx_description
1 polymer ?
#
loop_
_entity_poly.entity_id
_entity_poly.type
_entity_poly.pdbx_seq_one_letter_code
_entity_poly.pdbx_strand_id
1 'polypeptide(L)'
;ISIAGVGFDAVIADYFAKDENRGFITYAKLITEKYPNFKPKNYTLILDDNERIECKPFFVTFANSSQFGYNAEISPKASVQDGLLDVCIFKKPNILEIPIVATYFLAKQIDKSNFIDIHKAKKINLIRDDNEVANIDGEPVPMDNDILIEINPLSLNILLNK
;
A
#
# COMPACT_ATOMS: atom_id res chain seq x y z
N ILE A 1 -11.67 -4.64 -4.80
CA ILE A 1 -10.38 -3.94 -4.68
C ILE A 1 -9.30 -4.98 -4.51
N SER A 2 -8.24 -4.88 -5.30
CA SER A 2 -7.05 -5.71 -5.19
C SER A 2 -6.08 -5.14 -4.14
N ILE A 3 -5.84 -3.84 -4.24
CA ILE A 3 -4.96 -3.10 -3.35
C ILE A 3 -5.52 -1.68 -3.12
N ALA A 4 -5.39 -1.19 -1.89
CA ALA A 4 -5.57 0.22 -1.59
C ALA A 4 -4.43 0.71 -0.71
N GLY A 5 -4.13 2.01 -0.73
CA GLY A 5 -3.04 2.54 0.08
C GLY A 5 -3.11 4.04 0.31
N VAL A 6 -2.33 4.48 1.28
CA VAL A 6 -2.17 5.90 1.66
C VAL A 6 -0.70 6.23 1.86
N GLY A 7 -0.36 7.49 1.75
CA GLY A 7 1.02 7.96 1.90
C GLY A 7 1.72 8.10 0.55
N PHE A 8 2.98 7.68 0.44
CA PHE A 8 3.78 7.92 -0.75
C PHE A 8 3.22 7.28 -2.02
N ASP A 9 2.67 6.07 -1.94
CA ASP A 9 2.06 5.38 -3.08
C ASP A 9 0.84 6.13 -3.64
N ALA A 10 0.01 6.70 -2.76
CA ALA A 10 -1.13 7.54 -3.16
C ALA A 10 -0.67 8.85 -3.80
N VAL A 11 0.40 9.45 -3.30
CA VAL A 11 1.03 10.64 -3.92
C VAL A 11 1.52 10.30 -5.33
N ILE A 12 2.19 9.17 -5.51
CA ILE A 12 2.66 8.75 -6.84
C ILE A 12 1.48 8.46 -7.77
N ALA A 13 0.42 7.79 -7.29
CA ALA A 13 -0.79 7.55 -8.09
C ALA A 13 -1.43 8.86 -8.56
N ASP A 14 -1.51 9.89 -7.70
CA ASP A 14 -2.05 11.21 -8.05
C ASP A 14 -1.23 11.93 -9.13
N TYR A 15 0.09 11.92 -9.00
CA TYR A 15 0.96 12.49 -10.04
C TYR A 15 0.91 11.69 -11.35
N PHE A 16 0.88 10.36 -11.26
CA PHE A 16 0.83 9.50 -12.42
C PHE A 16 -0.51 9.63 -13.18
N ALA A 17 -1.61 9.82 -12.47
CA ALA A 17 -2.91 10.05 -13.10
C ALA A 17 -2.96 11.36 -13.91
N LYS A 18 -2.16 12.35 -13.52
CA LYS A 18 -2.06 13.67 -14.19
C LYS A 18 -1.01 13.71 -15.30
N ASP A 19 -0.14 12.72 -15.42
CA ASP A 19 0.90 12.66 -16.46
C ASP A 19 0.29 12.14 -17.77
N GLU A 20 0.67 12.76 -18.89
CA GLU A 20 0.23 12.35 -20.23
C GLU A 20 0.89 11.04 -20.68
N ASN A 21 2.10 10.76 -20.16
CA ASN A 21 2.84 9.55 -20.46
C ASN A 21 2.50 8.45 -19.47
N ARG A 22 2.13 7.29 -19.96
CA ARG A 22 1.84 6.11 -19.16
C ARG A 22 2.99 5.10 -19.21
N GLY A 23 3.07 4.24 -18.22
CA GLY A 23 3.99 3.11 -18.18
C GLY A 23 5.02 3.16 -17.06
N PHE A 24 5.78 2.07 -16.95
CA PHE A 24 6.71 1.85 -15.84
C PHE A 24 7.79 2.93 -15.72
N ILE A 25 8.30 3.44 -16.85
CA ILE A 25 9.38 4.45 -16.84
C ILE A 25 8.89 5.77 -16.22
N THR A 26 7.69 6.22 -16.57
CA THR A 26 7.07 7.41 -15.97
C THR A 26 6.85 7.23 -14.47
N TYR A 27 6.36 6.05 -14.06
CA TYR A 27 6.16 5.72 -12.66
C TYR A 27 7.49 5.75 -11.88
N ALA A 28 8.53 5.12 -12.39
CA ALA A 28 9.86 5.11 -11.77
C ALA A 28 10.47 6.51 -11.66
N LYS A 29 10.30 7.34 -12.70
CA LYS A 29 10.73 8.76 -12.69
C LYS A 29 10.03 9.53 -11.58
N LEU A 30 8.72 9.42 -11.46
CA LEU A 30 7.94 10.10 -10.41
C LEU A 30 8.39 9.67 -9.01
N ILE A 31 8.63 8.38 -8.79
CA ILE A 31 9.20 7.90 -7.52
C ILE A 31 10.51 8.62 -7.23
N THR A 32 11.44 8.65 -8.18
CA THR A 32 12.77 9.25 -8.01
C THR A 32 12.68 10.74 -7.70
N GLU A 33 11.77 11.47 -8.35
CA GLU A 33 11.57 12.91 -8.17
C GLU A 33 10.91 13.27 -6.84
N LYS A 34 9.93 12.49 -6.41
CA LYS A 34 9.12 12.80 -5.22
C LYS A 34 9.73 12.24 -3.93
N TYR A 35 10.49 11.15 -4.01
CA TYR A 35 11.07 10.46 -2.87
C TYR A 35 11.86 11.37 -1.91
N PRO A 36 12.80 12.22 -2.37
CA PRO A 36 13.63 13.02 -1.46
C PRO A 36 12.81 13.98 -0.60
N ASN A 37 11.77 14.58 -1.18
CA ASN A 37 10.97 15.63 -0.56
C ASN A 37 9.76 15.09 0.23
N PHE A 38 9.42 13.82 0.08
CA PHE A 38 8.29 13.24 0.78
C PHE A 38 8.60 13.09 2.28
N LYS A 39 7.72 13.62 3.10
CA LYS A 39 7.79 13.52 4.57
C LYS A 39 6.69 12.58 5.05
N PRO A 40 7.04 11.45 5.68
CA PRO A 40 6.04 10.58 6.31
C PRO A 40 5.16 11.34 7.29
N LYS A 41 3.87 11.02 7.33
CA LYS A 41 2.87 11.58 8.24
C LYS A 41 2.47 10.57 9.30
N ASN A 42 1.79 11.05 10.35
CA ASN A 42 1.29 10.19 11.41
C ASN A 42 -0.02 9.54 10.97
N TYR A 43 -0.14 8.26 11.27
CA TYR A 43 -1.35 7.47 11.09
C TYR A 43 -1.66 6.71 12.37
N THR A 44 -2.94 6.58 12.67
CA THR A 44 -3.45 5.64 13.67
C THR A 44 -4.27 4.59 12.93
N LEU A 45 -3.91 3.33 13.11
CA LEU A 45 -4.64 2.18 12.58
C LEU A 45 -5.30 1.46 13.75
N ILE A 46 -6.59 1.19 13.64
CA ILE A 46 -7.32 0.35 14.60
C ILE A 46 -7.77 -0.90 13.83
N LEU A 47 -7.20 -2.05 14.20
CA LEU A 47 -7.42 -3.33 13.54
C LEU A 47 -8.44 -4.14 14.34
N ASP A 48 -9.52 -4.57 13.70
CA ASP A 48 -10.59 -5.41 14.27
C ASP A 48 -11.14 -4.90 15.63
N ASP A 49 -11.18 -3.56 15.79
CA ASP A 49 -11.59 -2.84 16.99
C ASP A 49 -10.75 -3.15 18.28
N ASN A 50 -9.63 -3.86 18.16
CA ASN A 50 -8.82 -4.31 19.29
C ASN A 50 -7.39 -3.80 19.29
N GLU A 51 -6.70 -3.86 18.17
CA GLU A 51 -5.29 -3.50 18.06
C GLU A 51 -5.15 -2.08 17.56
N ARG A 52 -4.50 -1.20 18.35
CA ARG A 52 -4.21 0.19 17.96
C ARG A 52 -2.73 0.33 17.67
N ILE A 53 -2.42 0.78 16.45
CA ILE A 53 -1.05 1.02 15.96
C ILE A 53 -0.91 2.49 15.63
N GLU A 54 0.01 3.19 16.30
CA GLU A 54 0.42 4.55 15.95
C GLU A 54 1.75 4.47 15.22
N CYS A 55 1.81 5.02 14.00
CA CYS A 55 2.97 4.89 13.15
C CYS A 55 3.19 6.12 12.27
N LYS A 56 4.42 6.24 11.75
CA LYS A 56 4.81 7.28 10.79
C LYS A 56 5.47 6.63 9.58
N PRO A 57 4.69 5.91 8.76
CA PRO A 57 5.18 5.11 7.65
C PRO A 57 5.52 5.96 6.43
N PHE A 58 6.27 5.38 5.50
CA PHE A 58 6.41 5.89 4.15
C PHE A 58 5.09 5.76 3.38
N PHE A 59 4.45 4.61 3.51
CA PHE A 59 3.09 4.35 3.07
C PHE A 59 2.47 3.20 3.88
N VAL A 60 1.14 3.10 3.84
CA VAL A 60 0.39 1.95 4.32
C VAL A 60 -0.41 1.39 3.16
N THR A 61 -0.36 0.07 2.97
CA THR A 61 -1.11 -0.65 1.95
C THR A 61 -2.05 -1.66 2.59
N PHE A 62 -3.28 -1.69 2.10
CA PHE A 62 -4.31 -2.67 2.44
C PHE A 62 -4.42 -3.63 1.27
N ALA A 63 -3.79 -4.79 1.40
CA ALA A 63 -3.61 -5.75 0.33
C ALA A 63 -4.59 -6.92 0.45
N ASN A 64 -5.49 -7.05 -0.52
CA ASN A 64 -6.30 -8.25 -0.74
C ASN A 64 -5.56 -9.23 -1.67
N SER A 65 -4.70 -8.71 -2.55
CA SER A 65 -3.80 -9.48 -3.40
C SER A 65 -2.34 -9.14 -3.13
N SER A 66 -1.41 -9.97 -3.64
CA SER A 66 0.00 -9.88 -3.27
C SER A 66 0.77 -8.68 -3.83
N GLN A 67 0.31 -8.07 -4.93
CA GLN A 67 1.16 -7.16 -5.69
C GLN A 67 0.50 -5.82 -6.05
N PHE A 68 1.32 -4.77 -6.11
CA PHE A 68 0.93 -3.46 -6.64
C PHE A 68 0.72 -3.44 -8.16
N GLY A 69 1.38 -4.31 -8.89
CA GLY A 69 1.54 -4.31 -10.33
C GLY A 69 3.00 -4.47 -10.74
N TYR A 70 3.28 -4.63 -12.04
CA TYR A 70 4.64 -4.81 -12.56
C TYR A 70 5.46 -5.86 -11.82
N ASN A 71 4.81 -6.89 -11.26
CA ASN A 71 5.42 -7.96 -10.46
C ASN A 71 6.08 -7.49 -9.14
N ALA A 72 5.74 -6.30 -8.65
CA ALA A 72 6.19 -5.80 -7.34
C ALA A 72 5.24 -6.31 -6.24
N GLU A 73 5.65 -7.35 -5.53
CA GLU A 73 4.86 -7.96 -4.45
C GLU A 73 5.13 -7.25 -3.12
N ILE A 74 4.08 -6.62 -2.56
CA ILE A 74 4.14 -5.95 -1.24
C ILE A 74 3.75 -6.89 -0.11
N SER A 75 2.84 -7.80 -0.37
CA SER A 75 2.47 -8.87 0.56
C SER A 75 2.49 -10.23 -0.15
N PRO A 76 3.65 -10.90 -0.22
CA PRO A 76 3.79 -12.16 -0.97
C PRO A 76 2.88 -13.29 -0.48
N LYS A 77 2.34 -13.17 0.75
CA LYS A 77 1.47 -14.18 1.38
C LYS A 77 0.00 -13.78 1.43
N ALA A 78 -0.37 -12.63 0.83
CA ALA A 78 -1.76 -12.22 0.75
C ALA A 78 -2.59 -13.23 -0.04
N SER A 79 -3.82 -13.48 0.42
CA SER A 79 -4.73 -14.45 -0.18
C SER A 79 -6.11 -13.84 -0.37
N VAL A 80 -6.59 -13.80 -1.60
CA VAL A 80 -7.94 -13.34 -1.94
C VAL A 80 -9.05 -14.27 -1.43
N GLN A 81 -8.70 -15.37 -0.73
CA GLN A 81 -9.65 -16.39 -0.29
C GLN A 81 -9.71 -16.54 1.23
N ASP A 82 -8.81 -15.92 2.00
CA ASP A 82 -8.75 -16.10 3.45
C ASP A 82 -9.71 -15.16 4.22
N GLY A 83 -10.35 -14.22 3.53
CA GLY A 83 -11.27 -13.26 4.12
C GLY A 83 -10.58 -12.25 5.04
N LEU A 84 -9.30 -11.97 4.79
CA LEU A 84 -8.49 -10.99 5.52
C LEU A 84 -7.85 -10.00 4.53
N LEU A 85 -7.49 -8.84 5.04
CA LEU A 85 -6.61 -7.88 4.37
C LEU A 85 -5.25 -7.90 5.06
N ASP A 86 -4.19 -7.90 4.27
CA ASP A 86 -2.84 -7.70 4.77
C ASP A 86 -2.57 -6.19 4.89
N VAL A 87 -2.39 -5.71 6.12
CA VAL A 87 -2.08 -4.31 6.42
C VAL A 87 -0.56 -4.15 6.44
N CYS A 88 -0.02 -3.60 5.37
CA CYS A 88 1.41 -3.47 5.14
C CYS A 88 1.87 -2.05 5.52
N ILE A 89 2.58 -1.92 6.62
CA ILE A 89 3.14 -0.65 7.12
C ILE A 89 4.60 -0.55 6.68
N PHE A 90 4.87 0.25 5.65
CA PHE A 90 6.19 0.34 5.05
C PHE A 90 6.97 1.56 5.57
N LYS A 91 8.17 1.34 6.09
CA LYS A 91 9.07 2.37 6.60
C LYS A 91 9.83 3.05 5.46
N LYS A 92 10.08 4.36 5.56
CA LYS A 92 10.89 5.07 4.57
C LYS A 92 12.35 4.63 4.67
N PRO A 93 12.91 3.93 3.67
CA PRO A 93 14.33 3.61 3.65
C PRO A 93 15.17 4.90 3.54
N ASN A 94 16.40 4.89 4.01
CA ASN A 94 17.34 5.93 3.60
C ASN A 94 17.89 5.63 2.19
N ILE A 95 18.60 6.59 1.60
CA ILE A 95 19.07 6.47 0.21
C ILE A 95 20.02 5.26 0.01
N LEU A 96 20.81 4.92 1.02
CA LEU A 96 21.76 3.79 0.96
C LEU A 96 21.05 2.43 1.11
N GLU A 97 19.84 2.42 1.67
CA GLU A 97 19.04 1.22 1.85
C GLU A 97 18.18 0.87 0.63
N ILE A 98 17.97 1.82 -0.30
CA ILE A 98 17.14 1.61 -1.49
C ILE A 98 17.58 0.37 -2.30
N PRO A 99 18.89 0.14 -2.59
CA PRO A 99 19.31 -1.08 -3.29
C PRO A 99 18.98 -2.37 -2.53
N ILE A 100 19.05 -2.33 -1.20
CA ILE A 100 18.70 -3.48 -0.34
C ILE A 100 17.21 -3.77 -0.45
N VAL A 101 16.36 -2.74 -0.34
CA VAL A 101 14.91 -2.86 -0.52
C VAL A 101 14.59 -3.43 -1.91
N ALA A 102 15.26 -2.93 -2.96
CA ALA A 102 15.07 -3.42 -4.32
C ALA A 102 15.39 -4.92 -4.44
N THR A 103 16.45 -5.43 -3.77
CA THR A 103 16.75 -6.87 -3.77
C THR A 103 15.65 -7.70 -3.11
N TYR A 104 15.05 -7.22 -2.02
CA TYR A 104 13.92 -7.90 -1.38
C TYR A 104 12.69 -7.96 -2.29
N PHE A 105 12.36 -6.87 -3.01
CA PHE A 105 11.27 -6.88 -3.99
C PHE A 105 11.55 -7.84 -5.16
N LEU A 106 12.76 -7.80 -5.73
CA LEU A 106 13.15 -8.70 -6.83
C LEU A 106 13.10 -10.17 -6.41
N ALA A 107 13.48 -10.47 -5.16
CA ALA A 107 13.41 -11.82 -4.59
C ALA A 107 11.99 -12.22 -4.13
N LYS A 108 11.00 -11.32 -4.19
CA LYS A 108 9.64 -11.50 -3.65
C LYS A 108 9.64 -11.89 -2.17
N GLN A 109 10.53 -11.27 -1.40
CA GLN A 109 10.77 -11.54 0.02
C GLN A 109 10.71 -10.28 0.88
N ILE A 110 9.98 -9.25 0.44
CA ILE A 110 9.88 -7.99 1.19
C ILE A 110 9.32 -8.20 2.60
N ASP A 111 8.45 -9.19 2.77
CA ASP A 111 7.88 -9.63 4.06
C ASP A 111 8.92 -10.15 5.07
N LYS A 112 10.15 -10.44 4.63
CA LYS A 112 11.27 -10.86 5.48
C LYS A 112 12.21 -9.71 5.83
N SER A 113 11.96 -8.52 5.31
CA SER A 113 12.80 -7.35 5.57
C SER A 113 12.37 -6.62 6.84
N ASN A 114 13.26 -5.77 7.36
CA ASN A 114 12.95 -4.87 8.47
C ASN A 114 12.24 -3.57 8.02
N PHE A 115 11.92 -3.45 6.72
CA PHE A 115 11.30 -2.25 6.15
C PHE A 115 9.78 -2.30 6.19
N ILE A 116 9.19 -3.45 6.47
CA ILE A 116 7.75 -3.65 6.46
C ILE A 116 7.30 -4.42 7.70
N ASP A 117 6.18 -3.96 8.29
CA ASP A 117 5.43 -4.71 9.28
C ASP A 117 4.10 -5.09 8.63
N ILE A 118 3.71 -6.37 8.68
CA ILE A 118 2.47 -6.88 8.06
C ILE A 118 1.57 -7.44 9.13
N HIS A 119 0.35 -6.89 9.24
CA HIS A 119 -0.73 -7.35 10.11
C HIS A 119 -1.88 -7.87 9.26
N LYS A 120 -2.74 -8.71 9.82
CA LYS A 120 -3.95 -9.18 9.15
C LYS A 120 -5.18 -8.71 9.89
N ALA A 121 -6.16 -8.17 9.17
CA ALA A 121 -7.41 -7.70 9.75
C ALA A 121 -8.58 -7.85 8.77
N LYS A 122 -9.80 -7.91 9.33
CA LYS A 122 -11.06 -7.84 8.55
C LYS A 122 -11.57 -6.43 8.43
N LYS A 123 -11.32 -5.63 9.46
CA LYS A 123 -11.77 -4.26 9.59
C LYS A 123 -10.62 -3.38 10.04
N ILE A 124 -10.40 -2.30 9.34
CA ILE A 124 -9.36 -1.33 9.65
C ILE A 124 -10.00 0.05 9.70
N ASN A 125 -9.84 0.75 10.83
CA ASN A 125 -10.10 2.19 10.87
C ASN A 125 -8.76 2.92 10.80
N LEU A 126 -8.56 3.70 9.73
CA LEU A 126 -7.38 4.51 9.52
C LEU A 126 -7.71 5.96 9.81
N ILE A 127 -7.01 6.55 10.76
CA ILE A 127 -7.12 7.96 11.16
C ILE A 127 -5.81 8.68 10.81
N ARG A 128 -5.93 9.86 10.18
CA ARG A 128 -4.80 10.71 9.78
C ARG A 128 -5.13 12.19 10.04
N ASP A 129 -4.11 13.04 10.02
CA ASP A 129 -4.27 14.47 10.37
C ASP A 129 -5.01 15.27 9.28
N ASP A 130 -4.83 14.89 8.00
CA ASP A 130 -5.32 15.66 6.84
C ASP A 130 -6.17 14.79 5.89
N ASN A 131 -7.10 15.47 5.20
CA ASN A 131 -7.77 14.88 4.04
C ASN A 131 -6.81 14.83 2.85
N GLU A 132 -6.55 13.65 2.33
CA GLU A 132 -5.65 13.42 1.21
C GLU A 132 -6.20 12.35 0.28
N VAL A 133 -5.57 12.21 -0.87
CA VAL A 133 -5.88 11.09 -1.76
C VAL A 133 -5.46 9.75 -1.13
N ALA A 134 -6.24 8.71 -1.43
CA ALA A 134 -5.84 7.32 -1.30
C ALA A 134 -5.59 6.75 -2.70
N ASN A 135 -4.75 5.75 -2.80
CA ASN A 135 -4.59 4.94 -4.00
C ASN A 135 -5.55 3.76 -3.91
N ILE A 136 -6.41 3.57 -4.90
CA ILE A 136 -7.30 2.41 -5.01
C ILE A 136 -7.08 1.77 -6.39
N ASP A 137 -6.44 0.60 -6.41
CA ASP A 137 -6.11 -0.15 -7.64
C ASP A 137 -5.38 0.71 -8.70
N GLY A 138 -4.55 1.67 -8.28
CA GLY A 138 -3.78 2.57 -9.14
C GLY A 138 -4.44 3.92 -9.40
N GLU A 139 -5.68 4.14 -8.96
CA GLU A 139 -6.41 5.38 -9.15
C GLU A 139 -6.39 6.24 -7.87
N PRO A 140 -6.10 7.55 -7.97
CA PRO A 140 -6.15 8.45 -6.83
C PRO A 140 -7.61 8.84 -6.52
N VAL A 141 -8.04 8.57 -5.30
CA VAL A 141 -9.38 8.88 -4.80
C VAL A 141 -9.28 9.83 -3.61
N PRO A 142 -9.92 11.02 -3.64
CA PRO A 142 -10.00 11.87 -2.46
C PRO A 142 -10.71 11.17 -1.30
N MET A 143 -10.10 11.19 -0.12
CA MET A 143 -10.62 10.55 1.08
C MET A 143 -10.54 11.49 2.27
N ASP A 144 -11.46 11.32 3.20
CA ASP A 144 -11.43 12.01 4.49
C ASP A 144 -10.27 11.55 5.38
N ASN A 145 -10.12 12.17 6.52
CA ASN A 145 -9.09 11.86 7.51
C ASN A 145 -9.43 10.64 8.40
N ASP A 146 -10.65 10.14 8.34
CA ASP A 146 -11.14 8.93 9.01
C ASP A 146 -11.72 7.99 7.96
N ILE A 147 -11.03 6.86 7.71
CA ILE A 147 -11.33 5.94 6.62
C ILE A 147 -11.58 4.55 7.20
N LEU A 148 -12.78 4.03 6.96
CA LEU A 148 -13.12 2.65 7.27
C LEU A 148 -12.86 1.75 6.07
N ILE A 149 -12.06 0.69 6.28
CA ILE A 149 -11.73 -0.31 5.28
C ILE A 149 -12.18 -1.67 5.82
N GLU A 150 -13.04 -2.37 5.09
CA GLU A 150 -13.56 -3.67 5.48
C GLU A 150 -13.46 -4.67 4.32
N ILE A 151 -13.12 -5.92 4.65
CA ILE A 151 -13.24 -7.02 3.69
C ILE A 151 -14.70 -7.52 3.70
N ASN A 152 -15.25 -7.72 2.50
CA ASN A 152 -16.53 -8.41 2.33
C ASN A 152 -16.26 -9.77 1.68
N PRO A 153 -16.10 -10.85 2.48
CA PRO A 153 -15.72 -12.16 1.95
C PRO A 153 -16.76 -12.71 0.99
N LEU A 154 -16.29 -13.47 -0.02
CA LEU A 154 -17.14 -14.16 -1.01
C LEU A 154 -18.06 -13.22 -1.81
N SER A 155 -17.73 -11.93 -1.88
CA SER A 155 -18.52 -10.94 -2.61
C SER A 155 -18.35 -10.99 -4.14
N LEU A 156 -17.34 -11.70 -4.65
CA LEU A 156 -17.04 -11.83 -6.07
C LEU A 156 -16.85 -13.29 -6.45
N ASN A 157 -17.63 -13.74 -7.47
CA ASN A 157 -17.45 -15.06 -8.08
C ASN A 157 -16.60 -14.93 -9.34
N ILE A 158 -15.50 -15.65 -9.42
CA ILE A 158 -14.60 -15.66 -10.58
C ILE A 158 -14.70 -17.02 -11.26
N LEU A 159 -14.95 -17.01 -12.58
CA LEU A 159 -14.89 -18.21 -13.41
C LEU A 159 -13.42 -18.49 -13.76
N LEU A 160 -12.95 -19.65 -13.38
CA LEU A 160 -11.62 -20.13 -13.75
C LEU A 160 -11.76 -21.18 -14.85
N ASN A 161 -11.03 -21.01 -15.95
CA ASN A 161 -10.83 -22.11 -16.90
C ASN A 161 -9.95 -23.16 -16.22
N LYS A 162 -10.42 -24.40 -16.22
CA LYS A 162 -9.66 -25.56 -15.74
C LYS A 162 -8.56 -25.92 -16.74
#